data_d607176f08df340ac5b0d8a3f366dbd8
#
_entry.id   d607176f08df340ac5b0d8a3f366dbd8
#
_cell.length_a   1.000
_cell.length_b   1.000
_cell.length_c   1.000
_cell.angle_alpha   90.00
_cell.angle_beta   90.00
_cell.angle_gamma   90.00
#
_symmetry.space_group_name_H-M   'P 1'
#
loop_
_entity.id
_entity.type
_entity.pdbx_description
1 polymer ?
#
loop_
_entity_poly.entity_id
_entity_poly.type
_entity_poly.pdbx_seq_one_letter_code
_entity_poly.pdbx_strand_id
1 'polypeptide(L)'
;MTSRMLGIGFLSPAIIAASIFFLLPVLLTVVFAFTNMSTSTGIMGGDYQINTEQLRSVAETGISAETVEKLETAGYQISEAGLAALAEQFGESTAEDLREDFIGEAFAARRDLESVLRQLDDPIRKTRDRKAAADLFAVTVIGERFDTQDQFRTALGETGIDPADHDALTEFAFTGWTWTTENFELLLELPSTLRFATNTAFYVVCTLAFNILFGLFLAISTFYLPGRYANTFRAIWFLPRILPPVLYVLMWNWFTWDNGFIATVTGWFGVPPQNWMMQTAPRAWTVIILINGFVGASLGMILFSSAIKAIPSSMLYASEVDGANRWQQVRYIILPQMRWPILFMTSYQTLSLLTSFEYILLATDGGPGRTTEVWALAAYHTALNNYGGNLQYGLGAAYALALVF
;
A
#
# COMPACT_ATOMS: atom_id res chain seq x y z
N MET A 1 -33.26 34.82 13.70
CA MET A 1 -32.10 34.08 13.09
C MET A 1 -31.95 34.63 11.68
N THR A 2 -30.77 35.17 11.35
CA THR A 2 -30.50 35.69 10.02
C THR A 2 -30.44 34.53 9.01
N SER A 3 -30.86 34.77 7.76
CA SER A 3 -30.87 33.73 6.69
C SER A 3 -29.51 33.02 6.52
N ARG A 4 -28.43 33.69 6.87
CA ARG A 4 -27.04 33.12 6.89
C ARG A 4 -26.86 32.04 7.96
N MET A 5 -27.43 32.21 9.16
CA MET A 5 -27.29 31.20 10.24
C MET A 5 -28.12 29.95 9.93
N LEU A 6 -29.28 30.09 9.30
CA LEU A 6 -30.07 28.96 8.82
C LEU A 6 -29.32 28.22 7.70
N GLY A 7 -28.71 28.94 6.76
CA GLY A 7 -27.88 28.31 5.70
C GLY A 7 -26.71 27.54 6.23
N ILE A 8 -25.95 28.07 7.20
CA ILE A 8 -24.83 27.39 7.84
C ILE A 8 -25.33 26.16 8.61
N GLY A 9 -26.47 26.26 9.33
CA GLY A 9 -27.04 25.12 10.05
C GLY A 9 -27.44 23.96 9.14
N PHE A 10 -28.01 24.27 7.96
CA PHE A 10 -28.34 23.23 6.97
C PHE A 10 -27.12 22.61 6.27
N LEU A 11 -26.07 23.39 6.05
CA LEU A 11 -24.83 22.91 5.39
C LEU A 11 -23.88 22.21 6.38
N SER A 12 -23.98 22.48 7.68
CA SER A 12 -23.03 21.96 8.67
C SER A 12 -22.90 20.42 8.69
N PRO A 13 -23.97 19.61 8.58
CA PRO A 13 -23.79 18.15 8.55
C PRO A 13 -23.01 17.69 7.30
N ALA A 14 -23.27 18.30 6.15
CA ALA A 14 -22.55 17.98 4.92
C ALA A 14 -21.08 18.40 4.98
N ILE A 15 -20.80 19.60 5.53
CA ILE A 15 -19.43 20.10 5.70
C ILE A 15 -18.67 19.22 6.71
N ILE A 16 -19.28 18.86 7.84
CA ILE A 16 -18.67 17.98 8.85
C ILE A 16 -18.37 16.62 8.24
N ALA A 17 -19.34 16.02 7.54
CA ALA A 17 -19.12 14.74 6.86
C ALA A 17 -18.01 14.82 5.81
N ALA A 18 -17.98 15.85 4.98
CA ALA A 18 -16.91 16.06 4.00
C ALA A 18 -15.55 16.28 4.67
N SER A 19 -15.50 17.00 5.80
CA SER A 19 -14.26 17.23 6.53
C SER A 19 -13.72 15.94 7.14
N ILE A 20 -14.57 15.13 7.77
CA ILE A 20 -14.15 13.90 8.46
C ILE A 20 -13.85 12.78 7.46
N PHE A 21 -14.72 12.56 6.47
CA PHE A 21 -14.63 11.39 5.58
C PHE A 21 -13.86 11.65 4.28
N PHE A 22 -13.58 12.90 3.95
CA PHE A 22 -12.83 13.24 2.75
C PHE A 22 -11.57 14.05 3.04
N LEU A 23 -11.66 15.22 3.70
CA LEU A 23 -10.49 16.06 3.92
C LEU A 23 -9.50 15.45 4.90
N LEU A 24 -9.96 14.84 6.00
CA LEU A 24 -9.06 14.24 6.99
C LEU A 24 -8.24 13.08 6.41
N PRO A 25 -8.80 12.09 5.68
CA PRO A 25 -8.00 11.05 5.03
C PRO A 25 -6.97 11.60 4.04
N VAL A 26 -7.34 12.65 3.26
CA VAL A 26 -6.39 13.30 2.33
C VAL A 26 -5.24 13.95 3.10
N LEU A 27 -5.53 14.68 4.16
CA LEU A 27 -4.49 15.29 5.02
C LEU A 27 -3.60 14.23 5.66
N LEU A 28 -4.16 13.13 6.15
CA LEU A 28 -3.39 12.01 6.71
C LEU A 28 -2.49 11.36 5.65
N THR A 29 -2.96 11.24 4.41
CA THR A 29 -2.13 10.75 3.30
C THR A 29 -0.94 11.68 3.05
N VAL A 30 -1.15 13.01 3.09
CA VAL A 30 -0.06 13.98 2.98
C VAL A 30 0.94 13.80 4.14
N VAL A 31 0.46 13.70 5.38
CA VAL A 31 1.32 13.45 6.56
C VAL A 31 2.13 12.17 6.38
N PHE A 32 1.49 11.07 6.02
CA PHE A 32 2.17 9.77 5.84
C PHE A 32 3.24 9.83 4.75
N ALA A 33 3.01 10.56 3.66
CA ALA A 33 3.97 10.70 2.58
C ALA A 33 5.32 11.30 3.02
N PHE A 34 5.31 12.11 4.08
CA PHE A 34 6.50 12.70 4.70
C PHE A 34 7.01 11.94 5.93
N THR A 35 6.66 10.66 6.08
CA THR A 35 7.11 9.82 7.19
C THR A 35 7.62 8.48 6.68
N ASN A 36 8.50 7.82 7.45
CA ASN A 36 8.92 6.44 7.18
C ASN A 36 7.97 5.38 7.77
N MET A 37 6.68 5.75 7.98
CA MET A 37 5.68 4.83 8.52
C MET A 37 5.57 3.55 7.71
N SER A 38 5.67 2.44 8.43
CA SER A 38 5.60 1.08 7.89
C SER A 38 5.02 0.12 8.93
N THR A 39 4.87 -1.14 8.57
CA THR A 39 4.49 -2.18 9.54
C THR A 39 5.52 -2.32 10.67
N SER A 40 6.81 -2.12 10.36
CA SER A 40 7.90 -2.24 11.33
C SER A 40 7.96 -1.05 12.31
N THR A 41 7.69 0.17 11.85
CA THR A 41 7.70 1.37 12.71
C THR A 41 6.39 1.59 13.45
N GLY A 42 5.30 0.93 13.02
CA GLY A 42 3.96 1.19 13.54
C GLY A 42 3.41 2.55 13.12
N ILE A 43 2.20 2.84 13.60
CA ILE A 43 1.50 4.12 13.35
C ILE A 43 1.46 4.98 14.62
N MET A 44 1.49 4.35 15.80
CA MET A 44 1.33 5.00 17.09
C MET A 44 2.59 4.89 17.94
N GLY A 45 3.44 5.91 17.83
CA GLY A 45 4.64 5.99 18.66
C GLY A 45 5.71 4.94 18.27
N GLY A 46 6.75 4.87 19.07
CA GLY A 46 7.81 3.87 18.94
C GLY A 46 8.45 3.66 20.29
N ASP A 47 9.00 2.48 20.48
CA ASP A 47 9.79 2.12 21.64
C ASP A 47 11.27 2.20 21.28
N TYR A 48 12.12 1.95 22.24
CA TYR A 48 13.56 1.89 22.05
C TYR A 48 14.01 0.45 22.19
N GLN A 49 14.55 -0.12 21.13
CA GLN A 49 15.03 -1.51 21.11
C GLN A 49 16.18 -1.67 20.13
N ILE A 50 17.22 -2.36 20.51
CA ILE A 50 18.30 -2.80 19.63
C ILE A 50 18.27 -4.33 19.57
N ASN A 51 18.08 -4.90 18.40
CA ASN A 51 18.13 -6.35 18.20
C ASN A 51 19.52 -6.80 17.81
N THR A 52 19.86 -8.06 18.11
CA THR A 52 21.14 -8.67 17.77
C THR A 52 21.49 -8.57 16.27
N GLU A 53 20.49 -8.63 15.40
CA GLU A 53 20.66 -8.50 13.95
C GLU A 53 21.07 -7.09 13.53
N GLN A 54 20.68 -6.08 14.29
CA GLN A 54 20.96 -4.66 14.04
C GLN A 54 22.36 -4.24 14.52
N LEU A 55 23.04 -5.03 15.36
CA LEU A 55 24.37 -4.69 15.88
C LEU A 55 25.38 -4.40 14.79
N ARG A 56 25.31 -5.10 13.65
CA ARG A 56 26.19 -4.84 12.49
C ARG A 56 25.94 -3.46 11.88
N SER A 57 24.71 -3.03 11.84
CA SER A 57 24.32 -1.71 11.32
C SER A 57 24.68 -0.59 12.28
N VAL A 58 24.72 -0.86 13.60
CA VAL A 58 25.19 0.10 14.62
C VAL A 58 26.64 0.52 14.33
N ALA A 59 27.49 -0.42 13.91
CA ALA A 59 28.90 -0.14 13.57
C ALA A 59 29.05 0.83 12.37
N GLU A 60 28.04 0.93 11.51
CA GLU A 60 28.03 1.82 10.33
C GLU A 60 27.54 3.26 10.68
N THR A 61 26.95 3.47 11.85
CA THR A 61 26.37 4.77 12.27
C THR A 61 27.36 5.74 12.91
N GLY A 62 28.66 5.42 12.90
CA GLY A 62 29.71 6.29 13.47
C GLY A 62 29.87 6.17 15.00
N ILE A 63 29.21 5.18 15.61
CA ILE A 63 29.36 4.84 17.03
C ILE A 63 30.73 4.19 17.25
N SER A 64 31.35 4.43 18.42
CA SER A 64 32.69 3.93 18.72
C SER A 64 32.74 2.40 18.71
N ALA A 65 33.84 1.84 18.21
CA ALA A 65 34.06 0.39 18.19
C ALA A 65 34.01 -0.22 19.61
N GLU A 66 34.45 0.52 20.62
CA GLU A 66 34.37 0.13 22.01
C GLU A 66 32.93 -0.03 22.50
N THR A 67 32.05 0.87 22.10
CA THR A 67 30.62 0.82 22.42
C THR A 67 29.94 -0.37 21.75
N VAL A 68 30.29 -0.68 20.50
CA VAL A 68 29.76 -1.88 19.79
C VAL A 68 30.22 -3.17 20.51
N GLU A 69 31.47 -3.25 20.94
CA GLU A 69 32.00 -4.40 21.69
C GLU A 69 31.30 -4.55 23.06
N LYS A 70 31.03 -3.42 23.74
CA LYS A 70 30.27 -3.43 25.02
C LYS A 70 28.82 -3.85 24.82
N LEU A 71 28.18 -3.46 23.68
CA LEU A 71 26.83 -3.93 23.36
C LEU A 71 26.80 -5.44 23.04
N GLU A 72 27.82 -5.98 22.41
CA GLU A 72 27.93 -7.43 22.11
C GLU A 72 28.21 -8.27 23.36
N THR A 73 28.85 -7.69 24.35
CA THR A 73 29.28 -8.39 25.57
C THR A 73 28.29 -8.02 26.69
N ALA A 74 27.34 -8.91 27.01
CA ALA A 74 26.47 -8.71 28.17
C ALA A 74 27.33 -8.61 29.46
N GLY A 75 27.26 -7.48 30.14
CA GLY A 75 27.77 -7.34 31.50
C GLY A 75 26.84 -8.07 32.48
N TYR A 76 27.37 -8.39 33.66
CA TYR A 76 26.61 -9.01 34.75
C TYR A 76 26.80 -8.15 35.99
N GLN A 77 25.71 -7.68 36.57
CA GLN A 77 25.76 -6.88 37.81
C GLN A 77 24.78 -7.43 38.83
N ILE A 78 25.26 -7.63 40.05
CA ILE A 78 24.41 -8.10 41.13
C ILE A 78 23.52 -6.96 41.61
N SER A 79 22.26 -7.01 41.18
CA SER A 79 21.20 -6.03 41.49
C SER A 79 20.17 -6.60 42.46
N GLU A 80 19.49 -5.74 43.20
CA GLU A 80 18.38 -6.15 44.13
C GLU A 80 17.24 -6.88 43.35
N ALA A 81 16.97 -6.47 42.10
CA ALA A 81 15.97 -7.14 41.28
C ALA A 81 16.41 -8.57 40.87
N GLY A 82 17.66 -8.75 40.50
CA GLY A 82 18.24 -10.06 40.23
C GLY A 82 18.28 -10.96 41.47
N LEU A 83 18.60 -10.39 42.64
CA LEU A 83 18.58 -11.13 43.90
C LEU A 83 17.15 -11.58 44.28
N ALA A 84 16.16 -10.74 44.12
CA ALA A 84 14.74 -11.12 44.35
C ALA A 84 14.31 -12.28 43.41
N ALA A 85 14.67 -12.22 42.10
CA ALA A 85 14.40 -13.28 41.15
C ALA A 85 15.20 -14.57 41.46
N LEU A 86 16.43 -14.44 41.99
CA LEU A 86 17.24 -15.57 42.44
C LEU A 86 16.62 -16.26 43.64
N ALA A 87 16.14 -15.48 44.60
CA ALA A 87 15.47 -16.00 45.80
C ALA A 87 14.21 -16.80 45.45
N GLU A 88 13.43 -16.31 44.49
CA GLU A 88 12.19 -16.98 44.04
C GLU A 88 12.50 -18.32 43.33
N GLN A 89 13.58 -18.38 42.52
CA GLN A 89 13.86 -19.54 41.68
C GLN A 89 14.80 -20.56 42.31
N PHE A 90 15.74 -20.11 43.14
CA PHE A 90 16.85 -20.95 43.66
C PHE A 90 16.95 -20.98 45.19
N GLY A 91 16.18 -20.14 45.87
CA GLY A 91 16.09 -20.10 47.35
C GLY A 91 16.67 -18.82 47.95
N GLU A 92 16.11 -18.48 49.12
CA GLU A 92 16.40 -17.22 49.82
C GLU A 92 17.83 -17.21 50.39
N SER A 93 18.35 -18.39 50.82
CA SER A 93 19.71 -18.54 51.37
C SER A 93 20.75 -18.19 50.32
N THR A 94 20.64 -18.72 49.11
CA THR A 94 21.60 -18.46 47.98
C THR A 94 21.61 -16.98 47.61
N ALA A 95 20.42 -16.32 47.65
CA ALA A 95 20.30 -14.88 47.34
C ALA A 95 20.89 -14.01 48.44
N GLU A 96 20.77 -14.43 49.70
CA GLU A 96 21.28 -13.70 50.88
C GLU A 96 22.82 -13.81 50.96
N ASP A 97 23.41 -14.98 50.68
CA ASP A 97 24.82 -15.16 50.54
C ASP A 97 25.43 -14.28 49.45
N LEU A 98 24.78 -14.23 48.28
CA LEU A 98 25.22 -13.40 47.18
C LEU A 98 25.06 -11.89 47.45
N ARG A 99 24.06 -11.50 48.24
CA ARG A 99 23.83 -10.12 48.68
C ARG A 99 24.92 -9.63 49.65
N GLU A 100 25.26 -10.42 50.66
CA GLU A 100 26.21 -10.00 51.68
C GLU A 100 27.59 -9.70 51.11
N ASP A 101 28.10 -10.53 50.18
CA ASP A 101 29.47 -10.44 49.67
C ASP A 101 29.61 -9.66 48.37
N PHE A 102 28.58 -9.61 47.52
CA PHE A 102 28.74 -9.18 46.11
C PHE A 102 27.71 -8.15 45.62
N ILE A 103 26.87 -7.55 46.48
CA ILE A 103 25.88 -6.57 46.06
C ILE A 103 26.50 -5.38 45.33
N GLY A 104 26.04 -5.07 44.11
CA GLY A 104 26.55 -3.99 43.27
C GLY A 104 27.82 -4.33 42.49
N GLU A 105 28.42 -5.53 42.72
CA GLU A 105 29.61 -5.94 41.97
C GLU A 105 29.27 -6.29 40.52
N ALA A 106 30.14 -5.86 39.58
CA ALA A 106 29.98 -6.09 38.15
C ALA A 106 31.00 -7.11 37.65
N PHE A 107 30.52 -8.03 36.81
CA PHE A 107 31.36 -9.07 36.18
C PHE A 107 31.31 -8.89 34.65
N ALA A 108 32.52 -8.93 34.05
CA ALA A 108 32.64 -8.75 32.61
C ALA A 108 32.17 -9.99 31.81
N ALA A 109 32.18 -11.16 32.42
CA ALA A 109 31.76 -12.38 31.73
C ALA A 109 30.88 -13.27 32.63
N ARG A 110 29.92 -13.97 32.03
CA ARG A 110 29.03 -14.93 32.71
C ARG A 110 29.80 -15.99 33.51
N ARG A 111 30.98 -16.44 32.98
CA ARG A 111 31.79 -17.44 33.64
C ARG A 111 32.33 -16.98 35.00
N ASP A 112 32.60 -15.70 35.16
CA ASP A 112 33.08 -15.13 36.40
C ASP A 112 31.99 -15.17 37.46
N LEU A 113 30.80 -14.76 37.12
CA LEU A 113 29.62 -14.86 38.00
C LEU A 113 29.24 -16.34 38.25
N GLU A 114 29.29 -17.22 37.26
CA GLU A 114 29.10 -18.67 37.46
C GLU A 114 30.12 -19.26 38.45
N SER A 115 31.35 -18.72 38.51
CA SER A 115 32.34 -19.15 39.46
C SER A 115 32.01 -18.71 40.91
N VAL A 116 31.49 -17.50 41.08
CA VAL A 116 31.00 -16.98 42.33
C VAL A 116 29.81 -17.82 42.81
N LEU A 117 28.80 -18.04 41.99
CA LEU A 117 27.63 -18.85 42.32
C LEU A 117 27.96 -20.32 42.71
N ARG A 118 29.11 -20.78 42.30
CA ARG A 118 29.66 -22.11 42.68
C ARG A 118 30.33 -22.12 44.05
N GLN A 119 30.82 -20.97 44.50
CA GLN A 119 31.64 -20.84 45.72
C GLN A 119 30.85 -20.34 46.94
N LEU A 120 29.57 -20.01 46.75
CA LEU A 120 28.67 -19.62 47.85
C LEU A 120 28.55 -20.74 48.91
N ASP A 121 28.15 -20.38 50.08
CA ASP A 121 27.90 -21.33 51.18
C ASP A 121 26.78 -22.30 50.82
N ASP A 122 25.72 -21.81 50.09
CA ASP A 122 24.71 -22.65 49.48
C ASP A 122 24.84 -22.64 47.94
N PRO A 123 25.74 -23.50 47.38
CA PRO A 123 26.17 -23.39 45.99
C PRO A 123 25.16 -24.01 45.02
N ILE A 124 24.92 -23.34 43.86
CA ILE A 124 24.16 -23.90 42.76
C ILE A 124 25.04 -24.94 42.00
N ARG A 125 24.81 -26.22 42.27
CA ARG A 125 25.71 -27.30 41.79
C ARG A 125 25.57 -27.64 40.32
N LYS A 126 24.36 -27.59 39.75
CA LYS A 126 24.14 -27.96 38.36
C LYS A 126 24.53 -26.82 37.40
N THR A 127 25.31 -27.14 36.39
CA THR A 127 25.76 -26.16 35.42
C THR A 127 24.60 -25.43 34.66
N ARG A 128 23.49 -26.15 34.42
CA ARG A 128 22.32 -25.55 33.80
C ARG A 128 21.67 -24.49 34.72
N ASP A 129 21.53 -24.81 36.00
CA ASP A 129 20.92 -23.97 36.97
C ASP A 129 21.78 -22.72 37.28
N ARG A 130 23.14 -22.90 37.33
CA ARG A 130 24.04 -21.76 37.44
C ARG A 130 23.98 -20.78 36.25
N LYS A 131 23.87 -21.32 35.04
CA LYS A 131 23.67 -20.47 33.86
C LYS A 131 22.37 -19.66 33.96
N ALA A 132 21.29 -20.33 34.34
CA ALA A 132 19.99 -19.66 34.52
C ALA A 132 20.04 -18.61 35.64
N ALA A 133 20.74 -18.91 36.75
CA ALA A 133 20.94 -17.97 37.85
C ALA A 133 21.82 -16.77 37.43
N ALA A 134 22.89 -17.00 36.66
CA ALA A 134 23.74 -15.92 36.16
C ALA A 134 22.96 -15.00 35.18
N ASP A 135 22.11 -15.58 34.35
CA ASP A 135 21.32 -14.81 33.38
C ASP A 135 20.31 -13.85 34.04
N LEU A 136 19.96 -14.06 35.32
CA LEU A 136 19.13 -13.13 36.11
C LEU A 136 19.85 -11.79 36.43
N PHE A 137 21.17 -11.77 36.33
CA PHE A 137 22.01 -10.60 36.60
C PHE A 137 22.61 -10.01 35.31
N ALA A 138 22.18 -10.49 34.15
CA ALA A 138 22.65 -9.95 32.87
C ALA A 138 22.18 -8.50 32.71
N VAL A 139 23.10 -7.60 32.47
CA VAL A 139 22.84 -6.20 32.13
C VAL A 139 23.11 -6.05 30.63
N THR A 140 22.06 -6.05 29.87
CA THR A 140 22.14 -5.85 28.42
C THR A 140 20.97 -5.01 27.97
N VAL A 141 21.21 -4.15 26.99
CA VAL A 141 20.14 -3.43 26.30
C VAL A 141 19.70 -4.13 25.01
N ILE A 142 20.47 -5.17 24.59
CA ILE A 142 20.17 -5.92 23.37
C ILE A 142 19.00 -6.87 23.60
N GLY A 143 17.98 -6.74 22.75
CA GLY A 143 16.77 -7.54 22.81
C GLY A 143 15.73 -7.04 23.82
N GLU A 144 16.09 -6.09 24.69
CA GLU A 144 15.12 -5.46 25.61
C GLU A 144 14.38 -4.32 24.93
N ARG A 145 13.13 -4.08 25.40
CA ARG A 145 12.25 -3.05 24.89
C ARG A 145 11.97 -2.03 25.98
N PHE A 146 12.19 -0.77 25.68
CA PHE A 146 12.01 0.35 26.61
C PHE A 146 10.93 1.28 26.05
N ASP A 147 9.92 1.58 26.86
CA ASP A 147 8.78 2.40 26.43
C ASP A 147 9.13 3.89 26.33
N THR A 148 10.20 4.34 27.01
CA THR A 148 10.60 5.74 27.02
C THR A 148 12.10 5.93 26.78
N GLN A 149 12.46 7.09 26.19
CA GLN A 149 13.85 7.49 25.98
C GLN A 149 14.68 7.50 27.27
N ASP A 150 14.08 7.95 28.36
CA ASP A 150 14.78 8.05 29.65
C ASP A 150 15.11 6.69 30.23
N GLN A 151 14.21 5.72 30.11
CA GLN A 151 14.47 4.32 30.51
C GLN A 151 15.61 3.73 29.70
N PHE A 152 15.58 3.90 28.36
CA PHE A 152 16.66 3.41 27.49
C PHE A 152 18.01 4.05 27.82
N ARG A 153 18.05 5.37 28.01
CA ARG A 153 19.29 6.09 28.40
C ARG A 153 19.82 5.67 29.75
N THR A 154 18.94 5.41 30.70
CA THR A 154 19.32 4.88 32.02
C THR A 154 19.97 3.51 31.85
N ALA A 155 19.36 2.61 31.08
CA ALA A 155 19.91 1.29 30.80
C ALA A 155 21.26 1.36 30.08
N LEU A 156 21.44 2.30 29.11
CA LEU A 156 22.75 2.54 28.49
C LEU A 156 23.80 2.98 29.52
N GLY A 157 23.44 3.83 30.48
CA GLY A 157 24.32 4.25 31.56
C GLY A 157 24.75 3.09 32.47
N GLU A 158 23.82 2.18 32.78
CA GLU A 158 24.10 0.99 33.60
C GLU A 158 25.01 -0.01 32.90
N THR A 159 25.03 -0.07 31.56
CA THR A 159 25.96 -0.90 30.78
C THR A 159 27.35 -0.28 30.62
N GLY A 160 27.57 0.93 31.14
CA GLY A 160 28.89 1.62 31.07
C GLY A 160 29.26 2.09 29.65
N ILE A 161 28.28 2.32 28.80
CA ILE A 161 28.46 2.89 27.45
C ILE A 161 28.80 4.38 27.59
N ASP A 162 29.73 4.85 26.73
CA ASP A 162 30.15 6.26 26.73
C ASP A 162 28.93 7.19 26.51
N PRO A 163 28.71 8.18 27.37
CA PRO A 163 27.67 9.18 27.19
C PRO A 163 27.68 9.91 25.84
N ALA A 164 28.85 9.98 25.20
CA ALA A 164 28.97 10.58 23.87
C ALA A 164 28.20 9.78 22.78
N ASP A 165 28.04 8.48 22.95
CA ASP A 165 27.34 7.60 22.01
C ASP A 165 25.85 7.43 22.35
N HIS A 166 25.37 7.94 23.51
CA HIS A 166 23.99 7.79 23.95
C HIS A 166 22.98 8.39 22.98
N ASP A 167 23.29 9.56 22.41
CA ASP A 167 22.35 10.24 21.48
C ASP A 167 22.22 9.44 20.18
N ALA A 168 23.33 8.98 19.61
CA ALA A 168 23.35 8.18 18.40
C ALA A 168 22.67 6.81 18.59
N LEU A 169 22.92 6.16 19.73
CA LEU A 169 22.24 4.90 20.10
C LEU A 169 20.75 5.09 20.33
N THR A 170 20.34 6.19 20.94
CA THR A 170 18.93 6.51 21.18
C THR A 170 18.18 6.73 19.86
N GLU A 171 18.78 7.45 18.93
CA GLU A 171 18.23 7.64 17.59
C GLU A 171 18.13 6.34 16.82
N PHE A 172 19.19 5.52 16.88
CA PHE A 172 19.24 4.21 16.23
C PHE A 172 18.25 3.19 16.83
N ALA A 173 18.09 3.19 18.15
CA ALA A 173 17.21 2.25 18.87
C ALA A 173 15.72 2.59 18.69
N PHE A 174 15.39 3.80 18.27
CA PHE A 174 14.01 4.23 18.13
C PHE A 174 13.29 3.43 17.03
N THR A 175 12.26 2.69 17.38
CA THR A 175 11.51 1.82 16.47
C THR A 175 10.32 2.52 15.83
N GLY A 176 9.97 3.71 16.30
CA GLY A 176 8.85 4.49 15.79
C GLY A 176 9.13 5.15 14.44
N TRP A 177 8.10 5.79 13.92
CA TRP A 177 8.24 6.55 12.68
C TRP A 177 8.86 7.93 12.92
N THR A 178 9.55 8.43 11.89
CA THR A 178 10.17 9.76 11.86
C THR A 178 9.74 10.52 10.61
N TRP A 179 9.89 11.85 10.65
CA TRP A 179 9.68 12.70 9.48
C TRP A 179 10.84 12.51 8.49
N THR A 180 10.50 12.29 7.21
CA THR A 180 11.49 12.12 6.15
C THR A 180 10.95 12.58 4.80
N THR A 181 11.84 12.98 3.88
CA THR A 181 11.57 13.23 2.46
C THR A 181 12.07 12.09 1.57
N GLU A 182 12.76 11.10 2.13
CA GLU A 182 13.36 9.97 1.40
C GLU A 182 12.37 9.19 0.55
N ASN A 183 11.08 9.14 0.94
CA ASN A 183 10.05 8.50 0.13
C ASN A 183 9.97 9.09 -1.29
N PHE A 184 10.14 10.40 -1.44
CA PHE A 184 10.10 11.06 -2.75
C PHE A 184 11.40 10.85 -3.53
N GLU A 185 12.55 10.83 -2.86
CA GLU A 185 13.84 10.52 -3.45
C GLU A 185 13.84 9.08 -3.96
N LEU A 186 13.45 8.13 -3.12
CA LEU A 186 13.32 6.72 -3.47
C LEU A 186 12.35 6.51 -4.64
N LEU A 187 11.23 7.25 -4.67
CA LEU A 187 10.27 7.19 -5.75
C LEU A 187 10.88 7.64 -7.08
N LEU A 188 11.78 8.62 -7.09
CA LEU A 188 12.46 9.10 -8.28
C LEU A 188 13.62 8.18 -8.71
N GLU A 189 14.29 7.55 -7.79
CA GLU A 189 15.45 6.67 -8.04
C GLU A 189 15.05 5.26 -8.51
N LEU A 190 13.88 4.77 -8.10
CA LEU A 190 13.43 3.43 -8.47
C LEU A 190 13.19 3.30 -9.99
N PRO A 191 13.90 2.41 -10.70
CA PRO A 191 13.72 2.19 -12.13
C PRO A 191 12.30 1.76 -12.52
N SER A 192 11.57 1.14 -11.56
CA SER A 192 10.18 0.72 -11.73
C SER A 192 9.20 1.88 -11.83
N THR A 193 9.50 3.03 -11.23
CA THR A 193 8.61 4.20 -11.19
C THR A 193 8.29 4.73 -12.57
N LEU A 194 9.30 4.89 -13.44
CA LEU A 194 9.09 5.30 -14.82
C LEU A 194 8.22 4.29 -15.59
N ARG A 195 8.41 2.99 -15.33
CA ARG A 195 7.56 1.94 -15.93
C ARG A 195 6.11 2.06 -15.46
N PHE A 196 5.85 2.30 -14.17
CA PHE A 196 4.49 2.50 -13.66
C PHE A 196 3.83 3.74 -14.27
N ALA A 197 4.57 4.83 -14.44
CA ALA A 197 4.09 6.04 -15.10
C ALA A 197 3.73 5.78 -16.56
N THR A 198 4.62 5.14 -17.33
CA THR A 198 4.38 4.80 -18.74
C THR A 198 3.25 3.80 -18.91
N ASN A 199 3.15 2.80 -18.04
CA ASN A 199 2.03 1.85 -18.01
C ASN A 199 0.70 2.55 -17.75
N THR A 200 0.69 3.49 -16.79
CA THR A 200 -0.51 4.28 -16.47
C THR A 200 -0.94 5.13 -17.66
N ALA A 201 -0.02 5.85 -18.28
CA ALA A 201 -0.30 6.64 -19.49
C ALA A 201 -0.84 5.77 -20.62
N PHE A 202 -0.21 4.62 -20.89
CA PHE A 202 -0.65 3.66 -21.89
C PHE A 202 -2.06 3.15 -21.60
N TYR A 203 -2.30 2.70 -20.37
CA TYR A 203 -3.60 2.20 -19.93
C TYR A 203 -4.70 3.26 -20.08
N VAL A 204 -4.44 4.48 -19.59
CA VAL A 204 -5.39 5.58 -19.66
C VAL A 204 -5.72 5.92 -21.12
N VAL A 205 -4.72 6.12 -21.96
CA VAL A 205 -4.92 6.51 -23.37
C VAL A 205 -5.68 5.43 -24.13
N CYS A 206 -5.25 4.18 -24.04
CA CYS A 206 -5.88 3.08 -24.80
C CYS A 206 -7.31 2.80 -24.31
N THR A 207 -7.52 2.75 -22.98
CA THR A 207 -8.86 2.49 -22.42
C THR A 207 -9.80 3.65 -22.68
N LEU A 208 -9.33 4.89 -22.56
CA LEU A 208 -10.11 6.09 -22.87
C LEU A 208 -10.53 6.14 -24.34
N ALA A 209 -9.60 5.87 -25.24
CA ALA A 209 -9.90 5.80 -26.67
C ALA A 209 -10.98 4.74 -26.97
N PHE A 210 -10.84 3.55 -26.38
CA PHE A 210 -11.86 2.50 -26.51
C PHE A 210 -13.22 2.95 -25.94
N ASN A 211 -13.24 3.52 -24.75
CA ASN A 211 -14.47 3.97 -24.08
C ASN A 211 -15.25 5.01 -24.90
N ILE A 212 -14.52 5.99 -25.47
CA ILE A 212 -15.11 7.05 -26.26
C ILE A 212 -15.57 6.53 -27.63
N LEU A 213 -14.67 5.87 -28.37
CA LEU A 213 -14.96 5.43 -29.74
C LEU A 213 -16.07 4.36 -29.74
N PHE A 214 -15.96 3.37 -28.86
CA PHE A 214 -16.93 2.30 -28.81
C PHE A 214 -18.25 2.75 -28.18
N GLY A 215 -18.22 3.59 -27.15
CA GLY A 215 -19.41 4.22 -26.57
C GLY A 215 -20.16 5.09 -27.58
N LEU A 216 -19.45 5.85 -28.38
CA LEU A 216 -20.02 6.66 -29.46
C LEU A 216 -20.62 5.79 -30.58
N PHE A 217 -19.89 4.75 -30.99
CA PHE A 217 -20.38 3.74 -31.94
C PHE A 217 -21.70 3.10 -31.48
N LEU A 218 -21.77 2.68 -30.21
CA LEU A 218 -22.99 2.09 -29.64
C LEU A 218 -24.15 3.10 -29.57
N ALA A 219 -23.86 4.35 -29.20
CA ALA A 219 -24.87 5.41 -29.14
C ALA A 219 -25.46 5.73 -30.52
N ILE A 220 -24.61 5.89 -31.53
CA ILE A 220 -25.05 6.16 -32.91
C ILE A 220 -25.79 4.96 -33.49
N SER A 221 -25.28 3.73 -33.31
CA SER A 221 -25.94 2.52 -33.81
C SER A 221 -27.34 2.36 -33.20
N THR A 222 -27.48 2.58 -31.90
CA THR A 222 -28.79 2.47 -31.22
C THR A 222 -29.72 3.64 -31.53
N PHE A 223 -29.21 4.76 -32.02
CA PHE A 223 -30.05 5.92 -32.43
C PHE A 223 -30.87 5.58 -33.68
N TYR A 224 -30.30 4.86 -34.63
CA TYR A 224 -30.99 4.49 -35.85
C TYR A 224 -31.81 3.20 -35.77
N LEU A 225 -31.83 2.51 -34.64
CA LEU A 225 -32.63 1.32 -34.41
C LEU A 225 -34.06 1.70 -33.93
N PRO A 226 -35.08 0.86 -34.29
CA PRO A 226 -36.41 1.00 -33.68
C PRO A 226 -36.31 0.96 -32.15
N GLY A 227 -37.11 1.83 -31.49
CA GLY A 227 -36.99 2.08 -30.04
C GLY A 227 -36.97 0.81 -29.17
N ARG A 228 -37.79 -0.20 -29.53
CA ARG A 228 -37.86 -1.49 -28.82
C ARG A 228 -36.49 -2.20 -28.83
N TYR A 229 -35.88 -2.35 -29.99
CA TYR A 229 -34.58 -3.01 -30.14
C TYR A 229 -33.46 -2.16 -29.54
N ALA A 230 -33.50 -0.84 -29.72
CA ALA A 230 -32.51 0.05 -29.13
C ALA A 230 -32.49 -0.03 -27.60
N ASN A 231 -33.68 -0.05 -26.96
CA ASN A 231 -33.76 -0.13 -25.50
C ASN A 231 -33.29 -1.49 -24.97
N THR A 232 -33.66 -2.60 -25.59
CA THR A 232 -33.19 -3.95 -25.24
C THR A 232 -31.68 -4.05 -25.37
N PHE A 233 -31.12 -3.56 -26.47
CA PHE A 233 -29.68 -3.56 -26.69
C PHE A 233 -28.93 -2.73 -25.64
N ARG A 234 -29.42 -1.53 -25.32
CA ARG A 234 -28.83 -0.71 -24.27
C ARG A 234 -28.90 -1.38 -22.89
N ALA A 235 -30.02 -2.04 -22.57
CA ALA A 235 -30.16 -2.77 -21.32
C ALA A 235 -29.15 -3.91 -21.20
N ILE A 236 -28.99 -4.72 -22.25
CA ILE A 236 -28.04 -5.83 -22.29
C ILE A 236 -26.60 -5.29 -22.16
N TRP A 237 -26.27 -4.21 -22.90
CA TRP A 237 -24.93 -3.63 -22.89
C TRP A 237 -24.57 -2.95 -21.57
N PHE A 238 -25.56 -2.62 -20.75
CA PHE A 238 -25.35 -2.04 -19.43
C PHE A 238 -25.05 -3.09 -18.34
N LEU A 239 -25.34 -4.37 -18.58
CA LEU A 239 -25.14 -5.45 -17.60
C LEU A 239 -23.71 -5.51 -17.01
N PRO A 240 -22.62 -5.41 -17.79
CA PRO A 240 -21.27 -5.43 -17.24
C PRO A 240 -21.03 -4.37 -16.15
N ARG A 241 -21.69 -3.22 -16.25
CA ARG A 241 -21.56 -2.13 -15.29
C ARG A 241 -22.29 -2.37 -13.97
N ILE A 242 -23.35 -3.19 -13.99
CA ILE A 242 -24.15 -3.52 -12.79
C ILE A 242 -23.46 -4.64 -11.99
N LEU A 243 -22.70 -5.50 -12.66
CA LEU A 243 -22.01 -6.60 -12.01
C LEU A 243 -20.90 -6.10 -11.06
N PRO A 244 -20.75 -6.69 -9.87
CA PRO A 244 -19.58 -6.46 -9.04
C PRO A 244 -18.28 -6.72 -9.84
N PRO A 245 -17.26 -5.86 -9.75
CA PRO A 245 -16.02 -6.00 -10.50
C PRO A 245 -15.38 -7.39 -10.38
N VAL A 246 -15.39 -7.97 -9.19
CA VAL A 246 -14.83 -9.31 -8.93
C VAL A 246 -15.51 -10.37 -9.80
N LEU A 247 -16.85 -10.40 -9.83
CA LEU A 247 -17.60 -11.39 -10.63
C LEU A 247 -17.37 -11.16 -12.11
N TYR A 248 -17.35 -9.91 -12.55
CA TYR A 248 -17.12 -9.57 -13.94
C TYR A 248 -15.73 -10.00 -14.42
N VAL A 249 -14.68 -9.75 -13.61
CA VAL A 249 -13.31 -10.17 -13.94
C VAL A 249 -13.17 -11.70 -13.89
N LEU A 250 -13.81 -12.38 -12.94
CA LEU A 250 -13.83 -13.86 -12.92
C LEU A 250 -14.40 -14.45 -14.21
N MET A 251 -15.46 -13.84 -14.77
CA MET A 251 -15.99 -14.27 -16.07
C MET A 251 -14.95 -14.12 -17.19
N TRP A 252 -14.18 -13.02 -17.19
CA TRP A 252 -13.09 -12.81 -18.12
C TRP A 252 -11.94 -13.80 -17.91
N ASN A 253 -11.59 -14.13 -16.66
CA ASN A 253 -10.60 -15.15 -16.35
C ASN A 253 -10.99 -16.50 -16.96
N TRP A 254 -12.23 -16.96 -16.74
CA TRP A 254 -12.71 -18.20 -17.34
C TRP A 254 -12.77 -18.15 -18.88
N PHE A 255 -13.06 -16.97 -19.43
CA PHE A 255 -13.08 -16.77 -20.87
C PHE A 255 -11.70 -16.86 -21.51
N THR A 256 -10.64 -16.42 -20.81
CA THR A 256 -9.26 -16.24 -21.31
C THR A 256 -8.28 -17.33 -20.87
N TRP A 257 -8.65 -18.20 -19.94
CA TRP A 257 -7.80 -19.30 -19.47
C TRP A 257 -7.45 -20.29 -20.60
N ASP A 258 -6.40 -21.09 -20.38
CA ASP A 258 -5.93 -22.15 -21.27
C ASP A 258 -6.99 -23.23 -21.57
N ASN A 259 -7.92 -23.47 -20.64
CA ASN A 259 -9.10 -24.32 -20.84
C ASN A 259 -10.40 -23.51 -21.03
N GLY A 260 -10.29 -22.21 -21.30
CA GLY A 260 -11.41 -21.32 -21.41
C GLY A 260 -12.05 -21.28 -22.80
N PHE A 261 -13.05 -20.38 -22.95
CA PHE A 261 -13.80 -20.25 -24.19
C PHE A 261 -12.90 -19.88 -25.39
N ILE A 262 -11.99 -18.90 -25.22
CA ILE A 262 -11.07 -18.49 -26.30
C ILE A 262 -10.19 -19.68 -26.71
N ALA A 263 -9.59 -20.39 -25.75
CA ALA A 263 -8.74 -21.54 -26.02
C ALA A 263 -9.50 -22.64 -26.79
N THR A 264 -10.74 -22.89 -26.43
CA THR A 264 -11.61 -23.86 -27.13
C THR A 264 -11.88 -23.45 -28.59
N VAL A 265 -12.27 -22.19 -28.81
CA VAL A 265 -12.57 -21.66 -30.15
C VAL A 265 -11.31 -21.60 -31.00
N THR A 266 -10.21 -21.12 -30.48
CA THR A 266 -8.93 -21.04 -31.22
C THR A 266 -8.33 -22.42 -31.49
N GLY A 267 -8.61 -23.40 -30.62
CA GLY A 267 -8.26 -24.82 -30.82
C GLY A 267 -8.86 -25.42 -32.12
N TRP A 268 -10.06 -24.98 -32.51
CA TRP A 268 -10.66 -25.37 -33.79
C TRP A 268 -9.86 -24.93 -35.03
N PHE A 269 -9.06 -23.88 -34.83
CA PHE A 269 -8.16 -23.35 -35.88
C PHE A 269 -6.71 -23.82 -35.69
N GLY A 270 -6.45 -24.81 -34.83
CA GLY A 270 -5.13 -25.38 -34.61
C GLY A 270 -4.21 -24.57 -33.70
N VAL A 271 -4.73 -23.57 -33.00
CA VAL A 271 -3.96 -22.79 -32.01
C VAL A 271 -3.90 -23.58 -30.69
N PRO A 272 -2.71 -23.84 -30.13
CA PRO A 272 -2.59 -24.57 -28.87
C PRO A 272 -3.27 -23.81 -27.71
N PRO A 273 -3.81 -24.52 -26.71
CA PRO A 273 -4.38 -23.91 -25.52
C PRO A 273 -3.37 -22.98 -24.83
N GLN A 274 -3.79 -21.78 -24.46
CA GLN A 274 -2.93 -20.79 -23.83
C GLN A 274 -3.73 -19.81 -22.97
N ASN A 275 -3.12 -19.36 -21.88
CA ASN A 275 -3.67 -18.30 -21.04
C ASN A 275 -3.44 -16.93 -21.69
N TRP A 276 -4.52 -16.32 -22.19
CA TRP A 276 -4.46 -15.02 -22.86
C TRP A 276 -4.16 -13.85 -21.93
N MET A 277 -4.39 -14.03 -20.64
CA MET A 277 -4.23 -12.96 -19.66
C MET A 277 -2.84 -12.93 -19.03
N MET A 278 -2.22 -14.11 -18.79
CA MET A 278 -0.99 -14.21 -17.99
C MET A 278 0.26 -14.60 -18.80
N GLN A 279 0.13 -14.90 -20.09
CA GLN A 279 1.25 -15.44 -20.86
C GLN A 279 2.22 -14.37 -21.38
N THR A 280 1.70 -13.26 -21.90
CA THR A 280 2.51 -12.16 -22.44
C THR A 280 1.91 -10.81 -22.12
N ALA A 281 2.76 -9.79 -21.93
CA ALA A 281 2.33 -8.43 -21.63
C ALA A 281 1.34 -7.84 -22.66
N PRO A 282 1.54 -7.96 -24.00
CA PRO A 282 0.58 -7.41 -24.97
C PRO A 282 -0.81 -8.03 -24.88
N ARG A 283 -0.89 -9.33 -24.60
CA ARG A 283 -2.19 -10.02 -24.44
C ARG A 283 -2.86 -9.60 -23.13
N ALA A 284 -2.10 -9.54 -22.04
CA ALA A 284 -2.60 -9.05 -20.77
C ALA A 284 -3.19 -7.64 -20.90
N TRP A 285 -2.46 -6.73 -21.53
CA TRP A 285 -2.94 -5.37 -21.82
C TRP A 285 -4.21 -5.35 -22.66
N THR A 286 -4.28 -6.18 -23.71
CA THR A 286 -5.48 -6.27 -24.54
C THR A 286 -6.69 -6.67 -23.72
N VAL A 287 -6.55 -7.71 -22.88
CA VAL A 287 -7.66 -8.19 -22.04
C VAL A 287 -8.05 -7.14 -20.98
N ILE A 288 -7.09 -6.52 -20.31
CA ILE A 288 -7.33 -5.49 -19.29
C ILE A 288 -8.09 -4.29 -19.91
N ILE A 289 -7.64 -3.81 -21.08
CA ILE A 289 -8.28 -2.70 -21.81
C ILE A 289 -9.72 -3.09 -22.19
N LEU A 290 -9.96 -4.32 -22.64
CA LEU A 290 -11.30 -4.77 -22.99
C LEU A 290 -12.20 -4.90 -21.74
N ILE A 291 -11.68 -5.45 -20.62
CA ILE A 291 -12.42 -5.56 -19.37
C ILE A 291 -12.95 -4.18 -18.93
N ASN A 292 -12.06 -3.22 -18.77
CA ASN A 292 -12.46 -1.87 -18.35
C ASN A 292 -13.19 -1.13 -19.48
N GLY A 293 -12.75 -1.36 -20.72
CA GLY A 293 -13.30 -0.72 -21.91
C GLY A 293 -14.79 -0.99 -22.12
N PHE A 294 -15.24 -2.22 -21.99
CA PHE A 294 -16.66 -2.53 -22.13
C PHE A 294 -17.51 -1.91 -21.01
N VAL A 295 -17.01 -1.87 -19.79
CA VAL A 295 -17.68 -1.18 -18.68
C VAL A 295 -17.73 0.33 -18.92
N GLY A 296 -16.59 0.92 -19.33
CA GLY A 296 -16.49 2.36 -19.62
C GLY A 296 -17.33 2.79 -20.82
N ALA A 297 -17.35 2.00 -21.90
CA ALA A 297 -18.13 2.26 -23.10
C ALA A 297 -19.64 2.26 -22.82
N SER A 298 -20.13 1.50 -21.84
CA SER A 298 -21.55 1.52 -21.45
C SER A 298 -21.97 2.88 -20.91
N LEU A 299 -21.12 3.57 -20.14
CA LEU A 299 -21.34 4.95 -19.71
C LEU A 299 -21.34 5.91 -20.89
N GLY A 300 -20.36 5.76 -21.80
CA GLY A 300 -20.29 6.53 -23.05
C GLY A 300 -21.56 6.38 -23.87
N MET A 301 -22.05 5.15 -24.06
CA MET A 301 -23.28 4.86 -24.77
C MET A 301 -24.48 5.64 -24.20
N ILE A 302 -24.65 5.65 -22.88
CA ILE A 302 -25.77 6.36 -22.23
C ILE A 302 -25.63 7.86 -22.42
N LEU A 303 -24.46 8.42 -22.12
CA LEU A 303 -24.17 9.83 -22.18
C LEU A 303 -24.33 10.36 -23.61
N PHE A 304 -23.71 9.70 -24.57
CA PHE A 304 -23.77 10.09 -25.98
C PHE A 304 -25.17 9.87 -26.57
N SER A 305 -25.89 8.81 -26.18
CA SER A 305 -27.28 8.62 -26.61
C SER A 305 -28.20 9.74 -26.14
N SER A 306 -27.98 10.24 -24.91
CA SER A 306 -28.74 11.37 -24.37
C SER A 306 -28.41 12.67 -25.12
N ALA A 307 -27.13 12.88 -25.43
CA ALA A 307 -26.67 14.04 -26.20
C ALA A 307 -27.18 14.01 -27.64
N ILE A 308 -27.20 12.86 -28.32
CA ILE A 308 -27.77 12.72 -29.67
C ILE A 308 -29.25 13.02 -29.67
N LYS A 309 -30.03 12.57 -28.68
CA LYS A 309 -31.44 12.85 -28.54
C LYS A 309 -31.75 14.32 -28.27
N ALA A 310 -30.79 15.08 -27.74
CA ALA A 310 -30.97 16.53 -27.52
C ALA A 310 -30.78 17.36 -28.80
N ILE A 311 -30.29 16.75 -29.90
CA ILE A 311 -30.23 17.42 -31.21
C ILE A 311 -31.64 17.67 -31.71
N PRO A 312 -32.00 18.91 -32.14
CA PRO A 312 -33.32 19.20 -32.68
C PRO A 312 -33.67 18.31 -33.86
N SER A 313 -34.77 17.60 -33.80
CA SER A 313 -35.21 16.69 -34.88
C SER A 313 -35.41 17.41 -36.22
N SER A 314 -35.73 18.71 -36.18
CA SER A 314 -35.82 19.55 -37.38
C SER A 314 -34.56 19.60 -38.20
N MET A 315 -33.38 19.56 -37.57
CA MET A 315 -32.08 19.51 -38.26
C MET A 315 -31.88 18.17 -39.00
N LEU A 316 -32.31 17.08 -38.40
CA LEU A 316 -32.18 15.73 -38.99
C LEU A 316 -33.18 15.60 -40.18
N TYR A 317 -34.46 16.06 -39.97
CA TYR A 317 -35.46 16.04 -41.07
C TYR A 317 -35.03 16.95 -42.24
N ALA A 318 -34.53 18.16 -41.97
CA ALA A 318 -34.05 19.02 -43.00
C ALA A 318 -32.97 18.36 -43.82
N SER A 319 -32.01 17.69 -43.19
CA SER A 319 -30.96 16.96 -43.88
C SER A 319 -31.48 15.79 -44.75
N GLU A 320 -32.55 15.12 -44.30
CA GLU A 320 -33.22 14.08 -45.10
C GLU A 320 -33.86 14.66 -46.37
N VAL A 321 -34.50 15.81 -46.25
CA VAL A 321 -35.07 16.54 -47.39
C VAL A 321 -33.99 16.98 -48.38
N ASP A 322 -32.79 17.35 -47.85
CA ASP A 322 -31.61 17.68 -48.64
C ASP A 322 -30.91 16.44 -49.27
N GLY A 323 -31.46 15.22 -48.99
CA GLY A 323 -30.93 13.97 -49.57
C GLY A 323 -29.71 13.38 -48.83
N ALA A 324 -29.42 13.85 -47.59
CA ALA A 324 -28.34 13.33 -46.80
C ALA A 324 -28.60 11.89 -46.35
N ASN A 325 -27.68 10.99 -46.61
CA ASN A 325 -27.70 9.63 -46.09
C ASN A 325 -27.28 9.60 -44.61
N ARG A 326 -27.50 8.46 -43.92
CA ARG A 326 -27.20 8.32 -42.46
C ARG A 326 -25.73 8.63 -42.13
N TRP A 327 -24.78 8.25 -42.99
CA TRP A 327 -23.38 8.55 -42.79
C TRP A 327 -23.09 10.06 -42.85
N GLN A 328 -23.75 10.75 -43.76
CA GLN A 328 -23.64 12.21 -43.88
C GLN A 328 -24.28 12.92 -42.68
N GLN A 329 -25.42 12.43 -42.17
CA GLN A 329 -26.02 12.90 -40.92
C GLN A 329 -25.07 12.73 -39.75
N VAL A 330 -24.45 11.55 -39.62
CA VAL A 330 -23.46 11.29 -38.55
C VAL A 330 -22.28 12.25 -38.68
N ARG A 331 -21.71 12.35 -39.87
CA ARG A 331 -20.46 13.11 -40.12
C ARG A 331 -20.65 14.62 -39.97
N TYR A 332 -21.76 15.16 -40.47
CA TYR A 332 -21.93 16.60 -40.59
C TYR A 332 -22.88 17.21 -39.55
N ILE A 333 -23.73 16.42 -38.91
CA ILE A 333 -24.67 16.91 -37.90
C ILE A 333 -24.32 16.35 -36.49
N ILE A 334 -24.29 15.02 -36.35
CA ILE A 334 -24.18 14.40 -35.04
C ILE A 334 -22.76 14.62 -34.45
N LEU A 335 -21.70 14.21 -35.16
CA LEU A 335 -20.33 14.29 -34.66
C LEU A 335 -19.89 15.71 -34.28
N PRO A 336 -20.18 16.77 -35.04
CA PRO A 336 -19.82 18.13 -34.65
C PRO A 336 -20.49 18.60 -33.35
N GLN A 337 -21.70 18.10 -33.05
CA GLN A 337 -22.42 18.44 -31.82
C GLN A 337 -21.98 17.61 -30.62
N MET A 338 -21.29 16.47 -30.86
CA MET A 338 -20.77 15.62 -29.79
C MET A 338 -19.48 16.16 -29.15
N ARG A 339 -18.89 17.26 -29.65
CA ARG A 339 -17.61 17.77 -29.12
C ARG A 339 -17.63 18.02 -27.60
N TRP A 340 -18.69 18.62 -27.09
CA TRP A 340 -18.82 18.89 -25.65
C TRP A 340 -19.08 17.63 -24.81
N PRO A 341 -20.01 16.74 -25.19
CA PRO A 341 -20.18 15.44 -24.55
C PRO A 341 -18.90 14.59 -24.56
N ILE A 342 -18.14 14.60 -25.67
CA ILE A 342 -16.84 13.90 -25.78
C ILE A 342 -15.82 14.51 -24.84
N LEU A 343 -15.71 15.85 -24.80
CA LEU A 343 -14.76 16.53 -23.91
C LEU A 343 -15.08 16.25 -22.44
N PHE A 344 -16.36 16.30 -22.06
CA PHE A 344 -16.79 15.94 -20.72
C PHE A 344 -16.43 14.49 -20.37
N MET A 345 -16.75 13.55 -21.26
CA MET A 345 -16.44 12.13 -21.08
C MET A 345 -14.93 11.90 -20.96
N THR A 346 -14.13 12.58 -21.80
CA THR A 346 -12.66 12.52 -21.76
C THR A 346 -12.14 12.97 -20.42
N SER A 347 -12.55 14.14 -19.94
CA SER A 347 -12.10 14.69 -18.66
C SER A 347 -12.49 13.78 -17.49
N TYR A 348 -13.76 13.36 -17.43
CA TYR A 348 -14.26 12.49 -16.37
C TYR A 348 -13.58 11.13 -16.35
N GLN A 349 -13.45 10.47 -17.51
CA GLN A 349 -12.85 9.15 -17.62
C GLN A 349 -11.33 9.19 -17.40
N THR A 350 -10.64 10.25 -17.79
CA THR A 350 -9.20 10.41 -17.52
C THR A 350 -8.95 10.40 -16.02
N LEU A 351 -9.68 11.20 -15.25
CA LEU A 351 -9.55 11.23 -13.79
C LEU A 351 -9.89 9.86 -13.16
N SER A 352 -10.95 9.22 -13.64
CA SER A 352 -11.34 7.89 -13.16
C SER A 352 -10.31 6.81 -13.47
N LEU A 353 -9.72 6.83 -14.67
CA LEU A 353 -8.74 5.83 -15.11
C LEU A 353 -7.37 6.01 -14.46
N LEU A 354 -6.95 7.24 -14.16
CA LEU A 354 -5.69 7.52 -13.46
C LEU A 354 -5.65 6.84 -12.08
N THR A 355 -6.78 6.79 -11.39
CA THR A 355 -6.89 6.16 -10.07
C THR A 355 -7.39 4.70 -10.12
N SER A 356 -7.76 4.20 -11.31
CA SER A 356 -8.33 2.86 -11.47
C SER A 356 -7.23 1.80 -11.52
N PHE A 357 -7.23 0.90 -10.54
CA PHE A 357 -6.35 -0.27 -10.52
C PHE A 357 -7.11 -1.59 -10.26
N GLU A 358 -8.36 -1.52 -9.81
CA GLU A 358 -9.14 -2.67 -9.36
C GLU A 358 -9.27 -3.76 -10.43
N TYR A 359 -9.54 -3.40 -11.69
CA TYR A 359 -9.63 -4.37 -12.78
C TYR A 359 -8.28 -5.02 -13.09
N ILE A 360 -7.18 -4.29 -12.96
CA ILE A 360 -5.82 -4.80 -13.17
C ILE A 360 -5.43 -5.74 -12.03
N LEU A 361 -5.68 -5.32 -10.78
CA LEU A 361 -5.46 -6.13 -9.59
C LEU A 361 -6.21 -7.48 -9.69
N LEU A 362 -7.50 -7.44 -9.99
CA LEU A 362 -8.35 -8.65 -10.05
C LEU A 362 -8.01 -9.55 -11.27
N ALA A 363 -7.59 -8.96 -12.39
CA ALA A 363 -7.30 -9.70 -13.60
C ALA A 363 -5.90 -10.34 -13.60
N THR A 364 -4.88 -9.56 -13.30
CA THR A 364 -3.48 -9.97 -13.48
C THR A 364 -2.59 -9.68 -12.28
N ASP A 365 -3.07 -8.93 -11.30
CA ASP A 365 -2.26 -8.43 -10.17
C ASP A 365 -0.97 -7.71 -10.63
N GLY A 366 -1.07 -6.98 -11.76
CA GLY A 366 0.06 -6.33 -12.39
C GLY A 366 0.93 -7.23 -13.28
N GLY A 367 0.58 -8.54 -13.39
CA GLY A 367 1.35 -9.51 -14.16
C GLY A 367 1.14 -9.48 -15.69
N PRO A 368 1.91 -10.32 -16.41
CA PRO A 368 3.01 -11.14 -15.98
C PRO A 368 4.26 -10.32 -15.58
N GLY A 369 4.92 -10.68 -14.48
CA GLY A 369 6.19 -10.05 -14.07
C GLY A 369 6.11 -8.53 -13.86
N ARG A 370 5.01 -8.01 -13.30
CA ARG A 370 4.73 -6.58 -13.05
C ARG A 370 4.69 -5.71 -14.33
N THR A 371 4.47 -6.32 -15.50
CA THR A 371 4.48 -5.59 -16.79
C THR A 371 3.20 -4.79 -17.03
N THR A 372 2.11 -5.12 -16.34
CA THR A 372 0.84 -4.38 -16.42
C THR A 372 0.55 -3.56 -15.16
N GLU A 373 1.53 -3.44 -14.27
CA GLU A 373 1.38 -2.67 -13.05
C GLU A 373 1.34 -1.17 -13.36
N VAL A 374 0.25 -0.52 -12.95
CA VAL A 374 0.03 0.92 -13.05
C VAL A 374 0.37 1.61 -11.74
N TRP A 375 0.53 2.91 -11.78
CA TRP A 375 0.91 3.74 -10.62
C TRP A 375 0.02 3.51 -9.39
N ALA A 376 -1.30 3.56 -9.56
CA ALA A 376 -2.25 3.35 -8.48
C ALA A 376 -2.15 1.94 -7.87
N LEU A 377 -1.86 0.91 -8.69
CA LEU A 377 -1.64 -0.45 -8.22
C LEU A 377 -0.31 -0.58 -7.45
N ALA A 378 0.74 0.10 -7.90
CA ALA A 378 2.01 0.15 -7.19
C ALA A 378 1.87 0.80 -5.81
N ALA A 379 1.11 1.91 -5.71
CA ALA A 379 0.76 2.52 -4.43
C ALA A 379 0.04 1.53 -3.50
N TYR A 380 -0.94 0.80 -4.02
CA TYR A 380 -1.69 -0.22 -3.28
C TYR A 380 -0.78 -1.37 -2.80
N HIS A 381 0.07 -1.92 -3.67
CA HIS A 381 1.00 -2.99 -3.31
C HIS A 381 2.01 -2.54 -2.24
N THR A 382 2.50 -1.31 -2.34
CA THR A 382 3.48 -0.77 -1.39
C THR A 382 2.85 -0.55 -0.01
N ALA A 383 1.65 0.02 0.04
CA ALA A 383 1.02 0.42 1.30
C ALA A 383 0.18 -0.67 1.96
N LEU A 384 -0.51 -1.53 1.18
CA LEU A 384 -1.59 -2.37 1.71
C LEU A 384 -1.45 -3.85 1.36
N ASN A 385 -0.67 -4.23 0.37
CA ASN A 385 -0.56 -5.62 -0.08
C ASN A 385 0.86 -5.99 -0.51
N ASN A 386 1.82 -5.79 0.37
CA ASN A 386 3.21 -6.19 0.10
C ASN A 386 3.43 -7.66 0.47
N TYR A 387 3.66 -8.50 -0.54
CA TYR A 387 3.97 -9.93 -0.34
C TYR A 387 5.28 -10.18 0.44
N GLY A 388 6.15 -9.17 0.56
CA GLY A 388 7.36 -9.20 1.39
C GLY A 388 7.13 -9.02 2.89
N GLY A 389 5.86 -8.80 3.32
CA GLY A 389 5.46 -8.71 4.72
C GLY A 389 5.67 -7.33 5.38
N ASN A 390 6.42 -6.42 4.78
CA ASN A 390 6.61 -5.06 5.29
C ASN A 390 5.81 -4.05 4.46
N LEU A 391 4.68 -3.59 4.99
CA LEU A 391 3.86 -2.55 4.37
C LEU A 391 4.50 -1.18 4.61
N GLN A 392 4.78 -0.46 3.55
CA GLN A 392 5.42 0.87 3.58
C GLN A 392 4.35 1.95 3.38
N TYR A 393 3.70 2.36 4.47
CA TYR A 393 2.60 3.33 4.42
C TYR A 393 3.08 4.70 3.92
N GLY A 394 4.26 5.16 4.37
CA GLY A 394 4.85 6.43 3.94
C GLY A 394 5.14 6.46 2.45
N LEU A 395 5.83 5.45 1.92
CA LEU A 395 6.14 5.36 0.50
C LEU A 395 4.87 5.19 -0.36
N GLY A 396 3.92 4.35 0.07
CA GLY A 396 2.64 4.20 -0.63
C GLY A 396 1.82 5.50 -0.67
N ALA A 397 1.86 6.29 0.42
CA ALA A 397 1.26 7.61 0.46
C ALA A 397 1.97 8.61 -0.46
N ALA A 398 3.30 8.53 -0.58
CA ALA A 398 4.07 9.34 -1.55
C ALA A 398 3.69 9.00 -3.00
N TYR A 399 3.50 7.70 -3.34
CA TYR A 399 2.95 7.30 -4.63
C TYR A 399 1.56 7.91 -4.88
N ALA A 400 0.67 7.85 -3.89
CA ALA A 400 -0.69 8.39 -4.02
C ALA A 400 -0.66 9.91 -4.19
N LEU A 401 0.19 10.62 -3.44
CA LEU A 401 0.34 12.07 -3.53
C LEU A 401 0.89 12.51 -4.90
N ALA A 402 1.92 11.83 -5.42
CA ALA A 402 2.49 12.10 -6.73
C ALA A 402 1.51 11.86 -7.90
N LEU A 403 0.45 11.09 -7.70
CA LEU A 403 -0.59 10.90 -8.73
C LEU A 403 -1.56 12.10 -8.80
N VAL A 404 -1.67 12.88 -7.72
CA VAL A 404 -2.59 14.04 -7.64
C VAL A 404 -1.96 15.28 -8.24
N PHE A 405 -0.63 15.42 -8.20
CA PHE A 405 0.14 16.55 -8.73
C PHE A 405 0.80 16.23 -10.05
#